data_51a6a38db36f20e0ab15e0de32f7a7e6
#
_entry.id   51a6a38db36f20e0ab15e0de32f7a7e6
#
_cell.length_a   1.000
_cell.length_b   1.000
_cell.length_c   1.000
_cell.angle_alpha   90.00
_cell.angle_beta   90.00
_cell.angle_gamma   90.00
#
_symmetry.space_group_name_H-M   'P 1'
#
loop_
_entity.id
_entity.type
_entity.pdbx_description
1 polymer ?
#
loop_
_entity_poly.entity_id
_entity_poly.type
_entity_poly.pdbx_seq_one_letter_code
_entity_poly.pdbx_strand_id
1 'polypeptide(L)'
;MSPAPATSKPRKSPTATRKGGASKKAPGPSVWRKVALTALAVFVLDQVLKYLVVHVLKLDRVREIDVLDPWLNLRMAWNQGMNFGLFSSDVDVMRWVLIGIAVAVCLWVGIWVGRTKPRTFALISAGMLIGGALGNVVDRLLYGAVADFLNMSLPGWRNPYSFNVADIAIFLGAMGLVLQPPEKQAPAKARRQPTKPREPKPRPAAPPEPPAPTPAPRPASPARTAPVDGKGQGELMLEEPPRDDKPRDEPGNSR
;
A
#
# COMPACT_ATOMS: atom_id res chain seq x y z
N MET A 1 -25.93 73.68 -0.09
CA MET A 1 -24.74 72.77 0.01
C MET A 1 -25.19 71.52 0.70
N SER A 2 -25.46 70.43 -0.07
CA SER A 2 -25.82 69.10 0.43
C SER A 2 -24.59 68.31 0.63
N PRO A 3 -24.46 67.45 1.70
CA PRO A 3 -23.40 66.55 1.86
C PRO A 3 -23.63 65.21 1.11
N ALA A 4 -22.57 64.67 0.50
CA ALA A 4 -22.53 63.44 -0.28
C ALA A 4 -22.72 62.19 0.57
N PRO A 5 -23.24 61.10 -0.02
CA PRO A 5 -23.45 59.84 0.70
C PRO A 5 -22.16 59.00 0.87
N ALA A 6 -22.03 58.40 2.04
CA ALA A 6 -20.92 57.51 2.41
C ALA A 6 -20.99 56.18 1.62
N THR A 7 -19.91 55.82 0.94
CA THR A 7 -19.72 54.56 0.22
C THR A 7 -19.39 53.43 1.20
N SER A 8 -20.27 52.46 1.31
CA SER A 8 -20.07 51.23 2.06
C SER A 8 -19.15 50.25 1.29
N LYS A 9 -18.03 49.84 1.93
CA LYS A 9 -17.12 48.83 1.41
C LYS A 9 -17.78 47.45 1.37
N PRO A 10 -17.60 46.64 0.29
CA PRO A 10 -18.15 45.30 0.21
C PRO A 10 -17.39 44.32 1.16
N ARG A 11 -18.17 43.56 1.93
CA ARG A 11 -17.74 42.53 2.87
C ARG A 11 -17.23 41.33 2.06
N LYS A 12 -15.92 41.02 2.12
CA LYS A 12 -15.32 39.87 1.49
C LYS A 12 -15.80 38.59 2.21
N SER A 13 -16.48 37.72 1.47
CA SER A 13 -16.86 36.37 1.91
C SER A 13 -15.61 35.48 2.13
N PRO A 14 -15.56 34.61 3.14
CA PRO A 14 -14.45 33.71 3.31
C PRO A 14 -14.51 32.60 2.26
N THR A 15 -13.51 32.57 1.39
CA THR A 15 -13.30 31.53 0.40
C THR A 15 -12.99 30.22 1.13
N ALA A 16 -13.87 29.24 1.00
CA ALA A 16 -13.68 27.89 1.53
C ALA A 16 -12.45 27.25 0.87
N THR A 17 -11.39 27.10 1.61
CA THR A 17 -10.16 26.39 1.19
C THR A 17 -10.49 24.90 1.05
N ARG A 18 -10.70 24.47 -0.18
CA ARG A 18 -10.87 23.06 -0.57
C ARG A 18 -9.60 22.31 -0.19
N LYS A 19 -9.65 21.50 0.89
CA LYS A 19 -8.57 20.58 1.28
C LYS A 19 -8.30 19.65 0.10
N GLY A 20 -7.22 19.91 -0.63
CA GLY A 20 -6.71 19.05 -1.67
C GLY A 20 -6.39 17.68 -1.07
N GLY A 21 -7.04 16.62 -1.58
CA GLY A 21 -6.72 15.25 -1.27
C GLY A 21 -5.24 15.03 -1.58
N ALA A 22 -4.47 14.54 -0.61
CA ALA A 22 -3.06 14.22 -0.79
C ALA A 22 -2.97 13.09 -1.84
N SER A 23 -2.70 13.46 -3.08
CA SER A 23 -2.33 12.54 -4.14
C SER A 23 -1.09 11.78 -3.66
N LYS A 24 -1.17 10.45 -3.54
CA LYS A 24 -0.01 9.60 -3.26
C LYS A 24 0.97 9.79 -4.41
N LYS A 25 2.02 10.58 -4.17
CA LYS A 25 3.07 10.87 -5.14
C LYS A 25 3.65 9.54 -5.65
N ALA A 26 3.72 9.38 -6.98
CA ALA A 26 4.33 8.21 -7.60
C ALA A 26 5.73 7.91 -7.01
N PRO A 27 6.17 6.63 -6.97
CA PRO A 27 7.49 6.28 -6.47
C PRO A 27 8.56 7.04 -7.28
N GLY A 28 9.55 7.60 -6.57
CA GLY A 28 10.62 8.34 -7.21
C GLY A 28 11.53 7.43 -8.03
N PRO A 29 12.28 7.96 -9.01
CA PRO A 29 13.16 7.19 -9.90
C PRO A 29 14.21 6.36 -9.14
N SER A 30 14.59 6.75 -7.92
CA SER A 30 15.56 6.02 -7.10
C SER A 30 15.06 4.65 -6.62
N VAL A 31 13.76 4.45 -6.44
CA VAL A 31 13.14 3.18 -6.01
C VAL A 31 13.30 2.14 -7.11
N TRP A 32 12.84 2.49 -8.31
CA TRP A 32 12.90 1.60 -9.48
C TRP A 32 14.33 1.32 -9.91
N ARG A 33 15.24 2.29 -9.78
CA ARG A 33 16.66 2.10 -10.07
C ARG A 33 17.28 1.00 -9.21
N LYS A 34 16.97 0.94 -7.91
CA LYS A 34 17.48 -0.12 -7.03
C LYS A 34 16.97 -1.49 -7.44
N VAL A 35 15.66 -1.63 -7.66
CA VAL A 35 15.06 -2.89 -8.12
C VAL A 35 15.65 -3.33 -9.45
N ALA A 36 15.70 -2.41 -10.44
CA ALA A 36 16.19 -2.72 -11.77
C ALA A 36 17.68 -3.11 -11.77
N LEU A 37 18.53 -2.39 -11.02
CA LEU A 37 19.96 -2.72 -10.93
C LEU A 37 20.18 -4.08 -10.27
N THR A 38 19.44 -4.39 -9.18
CA THR A 38 19.54 -5.71 -8.54
C THR A 38 19.03 -6.81 -9.46
N ALA A 39 17.88 -6.61 -10.11
CA ALA A 39 17.33 -7.58 -11.04
C ALA A 39 18.26 -7.81 -12.23
N LEU A 40 18.83 -6.76 -12.80
CA LEU A 40 19.81 -6.86 -13.90
C LEU A 40 21.07 -7.60 -13.46
N ALA A 41 21.60 -7.30 -12.27
CA ALA A 41 22.81 -7.95 -11.75
C ALA A 41 22.58 -9.46 -11.57
N VAL A 42 21.47 -9.85 -10.97
CA VAL A 42 21.09 -11.27 -10.77
C VAL A 42 20.87 -11.96 -12.12
N PHE A 43 20.10 -11.32 -13.00
CA PHE A 43 19.83 -11.86 -14.33
C PHE A 43 21.11 -12.11 -15.14
N VAL A 44 21.99 -11.10 -15.20
CA VAL A 44 23.26 -11.22 -15.92
C VAL A 44 24.15 -12.29 -15.31
N LEU A 45 24.26 -12.32 -13.98
CA LEU A 45 25.04 -13.36 -13.29
C LEU A 45 24.52 -14.76 -13.61
N ASP A 46 23.21 -14.99 -13.51
CA ASP A 46 22.57 -16.27 -13.83
C ASP A 46 22.84 -16.68 -15.28
N GLN A 47 22.58 -15.79 -16.24
CA GLN A 47 22.75 -16.11 -17.67
C GLN A 47 24.22 -16.32 -18.07
N VAL A 48 25.15 -15.56 -17.50
CA VAL A 48 26.59 -15.73 -17.73
C VAL A 48 27.04 -17.10 -17.19
N LEU A 49 26.63 -17.47 -15.97
CA LEU A 49 26.98 -18.77 -15.40
C LEU A 49 26.36 -19.93 -16.17
N LYS A 50 25.10 -19.83 -16.60
CA LYS A 50 24.45 -20.79 -17.48
C LYS A 50 25.21 -20.94 -18.80
N TYR A 51 25.58 -19.82 -19.44
CA TYR A 51 26.37 -19.86 -20.66
C TYR A 51 27.72 -20.55 -20.47
N LEU A 52 28.46 -20.21 -19.42
CA LEU A 52 29.75 -20.84 -19.09
C LEU A 52 29.59 -22.35 -18.85
N VAL A 53 28.61 -22.74 -18.04
CA VAL A 53 28.42 -24.13 -17.68
C VAL A 53 27.94 -24.98 -18.87
N VAL A 54 26.99 -24.49 -19.64
CA VAL A 54 26.39 -25.23 -20.75
C VAL A 54 27.32 -25.23 -21.97
N HIS A 55 27.85 -24.06 -22.36
CA HIS A 55 28.55 -23.94 -23.65
C HIS A 55 30.08 -24.05 -23.52
N VAL A 56 30.67 -23.49 -22.45
CA VAL A 56 32.13 -23.53 -22.28
C VAL A 56 32.58 -24.85 -21.64
N LEU A 57 31.97 -25.20 -20.50
CA LEU A 57 32.26 -26.47 -19.81
C LEU A 57 31.58 -27.65 -20.49
N LYS A 58 30.65 -27.44 -21.42
CA LYS A 58 29.88 -28.46 -22.14
C LYS A 58 29.23 -29.49 -21.19
N LEU A 59 28.72 -28.97 -20.06
CA LEU A 59 28.13 -29.80 -19.02
C LEU A 59 26.91 -30.58 -19.53
N ASP A 60 26.24 -30.10 -20.56
CA ASP A 60 25.18 -30.80 -21.29
C ASP A 60 25.65 -32.15 -21.87
N ARG A 61 26.95 -32.25 -22.22
CA ARG A 61 27.59 -33.48 -22.76
C ARG A 61 28.29 -34.30 -21.68
N VAL A 62 29.05 -33.64 -20.82
CA VAL A 62 29.85 -34.30 -19.75
C VAL A 62 28.94 -34.82 -18.63
N ARG A 63 27.78 -34.16 -18.44
CA ARG A 63 26.74 -34.48 -17.46
C ARG A 63 27.06 -34.12 -16.02
N GLU A 64 28.25 -34.41 -15.53
CA GLU A 64 28.66 -34.18 -14.14
C GLU A 64 30.14 -33.78 -14.09
N ILE A 65 30.47 -32.80 -13.26
CA ILE A 65 31.82 -32.35 -12.93
C ILE A 65 31.89 -32.18 -11.42
N ASP A 66 32.77 -32.96 -10.77
CA ASP A 66 33.00 -32.80 -9.33
C ASP A 66 33.89 -31.57 -9.10
N VAL A 67 33.37 -30.60 -8.35
CA VAL A 67 34.10 -29.37 -7.99
C VAL A 67 34.68 -29.52 -6.59
N LEU A 68 33.88 -29.95 -5.64
CA LEU A 68 34.23 -30.17 -4.25
C LEU A 68 33.40 -31.38 -3.73
N ASP A 69 33.83 -32.58 -4.15
CA ASP A 69 33.13 -33.81 -3.78
C ASP A 69 33.13 -34.06 -2.26
N PRO A 70 32.01 -34.49 -1.66
CA PRO A 70 30.66 -34.60 -2.22
C PRO A 70 29.81 -33.34 -2.14
N TRP A 71 30.35 -32.24 -1.62
CA TRP A 71 29.60 -31.04 -1.18
C TRP A 71 29.04 -30.21 -2.33
N LEU A 72 29.82 -30.02 -3.40
CA LEU A 72 29.41 -29.19 -4.54
C LEU A 72 29.85 -29.85 -5.84
N ASN A 73 28.89 -30.21 -6.65
CA ASN A 73 29.08 -30.78 -7.96
C ASN A 73 28.29 -30.00 -9.00
N LEU A 74 28.81 -29.95 -10.23
CA LEU A 74 28.04 -29.43 -11.37
C LEU A 74 27.39 -30.66 -12.04
N ARG A 75 26.08 -30.75 -11.97
CA ARG A 75 25.30 -31.83 -12.55
C ARG A 75 24.16 -31.27 -13.38
N MET A 76 24.22 -31.51 -14.69
CA MET A 76 23.25 -30.97 -15.62
C MET A 76 21.88 -31.63 -15.50
N ALA A 77 20.86 -30.80 -15.30
CA ALA A 77 19.46 -31.20 -15.36
C ALA A 77 18.66 -30.13 -16.14
N TRP A 78 17.95 -30.57 -17.19
CA TRP A 78 17.00 -29.73 -17.88
C TRP A 78 15.64 -29.80 -17.19
N ASN A 79 15.28 -28.73 -16.46
CA ASN A 79 14.07 -28.65 -15.67
C ASN A 79 12.90 -28.17 -16.52
N GLN A 80 12.06 -29.07 -16.98
CA GLN A 80 10.85 -28.78 -17.74
C GLN A 80 9.63 -28.43 -16.85
N GLY A 81 9.79 -28.55 -15.51
CA GLY A 81 8.71 -28.46 -14.54
C GLY A 81 8.20 -29.86 -14.14
N MET A 82 7.68 -29.98 -12.93
CA MET A 82 7.17 -31.27 -12.42
C MET A 82 5.76 -31.50 -12.95
N ASN A 83 5.62 -32.48 -13.82
CA ASN A 83 4.30 -32.99 -14.24
C ASN A 83 3.78 -33.93 -13.13
N PHE A 84 2.92 -33.41 -12.24
CA PHE A 84 2.22 -34.25 -11.23
C PHE A 84 1.18 -35.21 -11.85
N GLY A 85 1.35 -35.62 -13.11
CA GLY A 85 0.38 -36.50 -13.79
C GLY A 85 -0.93 -35.83 -14.19
N LEU A 86 -1.15 -34.56 -13.83
CA LEU A 86 -2.37 -33.85 -14.16
C LEU A 86 -2.48 -33.46 -15.66
N PHE A 87 -1.34 -33.30 -16.32
CA PHE A 87 -1.24 -32.92 -17.75
C PHE A 87 -0.20 -33.82 -18.40
N SER A 88 -0.51 -35.09 -18.56
CA SER A 88 0.46 -36.14 -18.90
C SER A 88 0.99 -36.11 -20.34
N SER A 89 0.61 -35.17 -21.18
CA SER A 89 1.00 -35.16 -22.59
C SER A 89 1.62 -33.86 -23.11
N ASP A 90 1.54 -32.70 -22.41
CA ASP A 90 1.99 -31.46 -22.99
C ASP A 90 3.06 -30.74 -22.15
N VAL A 91 4.32 -31.08 -22.38
CA VAL A 91 5.51 -30.34 -21.86
C VAL A 91 5.43 -28.84 -22.22
N ASP A 92 4.87 -28.54 -23.38
CA ASP A 92 4.68 -27.16 -23.84
C ASP A 92 3.65 -26.40 -23.00
N VAL A 93 2.55 -27.01 -22.58
CA VAL A 93 1.56 -26.37 -21.70
C VAL A 93 2.20 -26.00 -20.36
N MET A 94 2.93 -26.91 -19.73
CA MET A 94 3.59 -26.65 -18.46
C MET A 94 4.62 -25.52 -18.57
N ARG A 95 5.37 -25.46 -19.65
CA ARG A 95 6.29 -24.37 -19.94
C ARG A 95 5.61 -23.01 -19.91
N TRP A 96 4.48 -22.86 -20.61
CA TRP A 96 3.73 -21.61 -20.66
C TRP A 96 3.06 -21.27 -19.33
N VAL A 97 2.57 -22.26 -18.60
CA VAL A 97 2.03 -22.09 -17.24
C VAL A 97 3.09 -21.52 -16.31
N LEU A 98 4.31 -22.08 -16.31
CA LEU A 98 5.40 -21.62 -15.47
C LEU A 98 5.89 -20.22 -15.85
N ILE A 99 5.93 -19.91 -17.16
CA ILE A 99 6.21 -18.54 -17.64
C ILE A 99 5.11 -17.58 -17.14
N GLY A 100 3.85 -17.96 -17.28
CA GLY A 100 2.71 -17.14 -16.82
C GLY A 100 2.76 -16.85 -15.32
N ILE A 101 3.06 -17.86 -14.51
CA ILE A 101 3.24 -17.71 -13.05
C ILE A 101 4.41 -16.75 -12.75
N ALA A 102 5.56 -16.93 -13.39
CA ALA A 102 6.71 -16.07 -13.19
C ALA A 102 6.41 -14.60 -13.53
N VAL A 103 5.76 -14.36 -14.68
CA VAL A 103 5.33 -13.02 -15.10
C VAL A 103 4.32 -12.43 -14.11
N ALA A 104 3.32 -13.21 -13.67
CA ALA A 104 2.32 -12.77 -12.71
C ALA A 104 2.97 -12.35 -11.38
N VAL A 105 3.92 -13.14 -10.87
CA VAL A 105 4.68 -12.83 -9.64
C VAL A 105 5.51 -11.55 -9.83
N CYS A 106 6.22 -11.42 -10.94
CA CYS A 106 7.00 -10.20 -11.25
C CYS A 106 6.11 -8.95 -11.28
N LEU A 107 4.96 -9.03 -11.94
CA LEU A 107 3.98 -7.94 -12.01
C LEU A 107 3.43 -7.60 -10.62
N TRP A 108 3.05 -8.62 -9.84
CA TRP A 108 2.53 -8.44 -8.49
C TRP A 108 3.55 -7.75 -7.57
N VAL A 109 4.80 -8.23 -7.56
CA VAL A 109 5.88 -7.62 -6.78
C VAL A 109 6.18 -6.20 -7.27
N GLY A 110 6.20 -5.97 -8.59
CA GLY A 110 6.38 -4.64 -9.17
C GLY A 110 5.28 -3.67 -8.71
N ILE A 111 4.00 -4.07 -8.84
CA ILE A 111 2.86 -3.26 -8.38
C ILE A 111 2.96 -2.98 -6.88
N TRP A 112 3.33 -3.99 -6.08
CA TRP A 112 3.50 -3.83 -4.64
C TRP A 112 4.59 -2.81 -4.29
N VAL A 113 5.78 -2.91 -4.92
CA VAL A 113 6.87 -1.93 -4.76
C VAL A 113 6.41 -0.51 -5.14
N GLY A 114 5.69 -0.39 -6.25
CA GLY A 114 5.16 0.89 -6.71
C GLY A 114 4.18 1.55 -5.73
N ARG A 115 3.38 0.74 -5.03
CA ARG A 115 2.34 1.21 -4.11
C ARG A 115 2.84 1.49 -2.69
N THR A 116 3.81 0.70 -2.19
CA THR A 116 4.20 0.70 -0.77
C THR A 116 5.47 1.49 -0.49
N LYS A 117 6.34 1.73 -1.49
CA LYS A 117 7.66 2.40 -1.33
C LYS A 117 8.47 1.76 -0.20
N PRO A 118 8.77 0.47 -0.29
CA PRO A 118 9.38 -0.26 0.81
C PRO A 118 10.83 0.19 1.07
N ARG A 119 11.42 -0.29 2.18
CA ARG A 119 12.81 -0.03 2.53
C ARG A 119 13.78 -0.65 1.52
N THR A 120 15.03 -0.18 1.52
CA THR A 120 16.07 -0.64 0.59
C THR A 120 16.24 -2.16 0.61
N PHE A 121 16.17 -2.81 1.77
CA PHE A 121 16.24 -4.26 1.90
C PHE A 121 15.16 -4.96 1.04
N ALA A 122 13.92 -4.52 1.16
CA ALA A 122 12.81 -5.06 0.37
C ALA A 122 12.94 -4.76 -1.13
N LEU A 123 13.53 -3.62 -1.50
CA LEU A 123 13.79 -3.30 -2.90
C LEU A 123 14.84 -4.22 -3.52
N ILE A 124 15.90 -4.56 -2.75
CA ILE A 124 16.91 -5.54 -3.16
C ILE A 124 16.26 -6.92 -3.27
N SER A 125 15.49 -7.35 -2.26
CA SER A 125 14.77 -8.63 -2.28
C SER A 125 13.81 -8.75 -3.47
N ALA A 126 13.06 -7.69 -3.76
CA ALA A 126 12.20 -7.64 -4.95
C ALA A 126 13.01 -7.75 -6.25
N GLY A 127 14.14 -7.05 -6.32
CA GLY A 127 15.05 -7.13 -7.47
C GLY A 127 15.62 -8.53 -7.67
N MET A 128 16.04 -9.20 -6.59
CA MET A 128 16.53 -10.59 -6.63
C MET A 128 15.47 -11.55 -7.17
N LEU A 129 14.24 -11.46 -6.64
CA LEU A 129 13.14 -12.30 -7.09
C LEU A 129 12.81 -12.06 -8.56
N ILE A 130 12.68 -10.80 -8.98
CA ILE A 130 12.37 -10.46 -10.37
C ILE A 130 13.50 -10.89 -11.30
N GLY A 131 14.77 -10.62 -10.95
CA GLY A 131 15.92 -10.98 -11.77
C GLY A 131 16.07 -12.48 -11.99
N GLY A 132 15.92 -13.28 -10.92
CA GLY A 132 15.93 -14.73 -11.01
C GLY A 132 14.73 -15.29 -11.81
N ALA A 133 13.54 -14.77 -11.56
CA ALA A 133 12.35 -15.19 -12.31
C ALA A 133 12.50 -14.92 -13.82
N LEU A 134 13.04 -13.76 -14.19
CA LEU A 134 13.31 -13.43 -15.58
C LEU A 134 14.38 -14.33 -16.21
N GLY A 135 15.44 -14.71 -15.44
CA GLY A 135 16.44 -15.66 -15.90
C GLY A 135 15.81 -17.00 -16.28
N ASN A 136 14.99 -17.57 -15.41
CA ASN A 136 14.28 -18.81 -15.65
C ASN A 136 13.18 -18.71 -16.75
N VAL A 137 12.60 -17.52 -16.97
CA VAL A 137 11.70 -17.28 -18.11
C VAL A 137 12.47 -17.30 -19.43
N VAL A 138 13.64 -16.66 -19.50
CA VAL A 138 14.47 -16.64 -20.71
C VAL A 138 14.91 -18.06 -21.08
N ASP A 139 15.33 -18.87 -20.13
CA ASP A 139 15.69 -20.28 -20.42
C ASP A 139 14.50 -21.05 -21.02
N ARG A 140 13.32 -20.89 -20.44
CA ARG A 140 12.11 -21.55 -20.97
C ARG A 140 11.73 -21.08 -22.37
N LEU A 141 11.96 -19.82 -22.67
CA LEU A 141 11.69 -19.28 -24.00
C LEU A 141 12.70 -19.80 -25.04
N LEU A 142 13.97 -19.90 -24.67
CA LEU A 142 15.04 -20.30 -25.58
C LEU A 142 15.17 -21.81 -25.74
N TYR A 143 15.12 -22.55 -24.61
CA TYR A 143 15.44 -23.98 -24.55
C TYR A 143 14.21 -24.87 -24.25
N GLY A 144 13.08 -24.30 -23.91
CA GLY A 144 11.90 -25.05 -23.46
C GLY A 144 11.98 -25.56 -22.01
N ALA A 145 13.14 -25.44 -21.37
CA ALA A 145 13.45 -25.92 -20.03
C ALA A 145 14.43 -24.96 -19.35
N VAL A 146 14.55 -25.07 -18.02
CA VAL A 146 15.55 -24.31 -17.25
C VAL A 146 16.81 -25.17 -17.11
N ALA A 147 17.98 -24.53 -17.28
CA ALA A 147 19.28 -25.16 -17.05
C ALA A 147 19.62 -25.12 -15.55
N ASP A 148 19.49 -26.26 -14.88
CA ASP A 148 19.88 -26.48 -13.49
C ASP A 148 21.19 -27.24 -13.46
N PHE A 149 22.17 -26.74 -12.72
CA PHE A 149 23.51 -27.29 -12.76
C PHE A 149 24.23 -27.35 -11.43
N LEU A 150 23.77 -26.63 -10.40
CA LEU A 150 24.33 -26.68 -9.05
C LEU A 150 23.73 -27.88 -8.29
N ASN A 151 24.56 -28.83 -7.88
CA ASN A 151 24.15 -29.94 -7.06
C ASN A 151 24.95 -29.94 -5.77
N MET A 152 24.25 -29.99 -4.64
CA MET A 152 24.86 -30.07 -3.32
C MET A 152 24.49 -31.41 -2.68
N SER A 153 25.48 -32.24 -2.39
CA SER A 153 25.32 -33.54 -1.78
C SER A 153 26.03 -33.61 -0.44
N LEU A 154 25.86 -34.71 0.30
CA LEU A 154 26.49 -34.96 1.59
C LEU A 154 27.23 -36.30 1.54
N PRO A 155 28.23 -36.53 2.41
CA PRO A 155 28.87 -37.81 2.51
C PRO A 155 27.85 -38.93 2.73
N GLY A 156 27.83 -39.93 1.84
CA GLY A 156 26.88 -41.04 1.88
C GLY A 156 25.48 -40.76 1.34
N TRP A 157 25.19 -39.51 0.92
CA TRP A 157 23.89 -39.16 0.31
C TRP A 157 24.06 -38.26 -0.91
N ARG A 158 23.65 -38.71 -2.09
CA ARG A 158 23.65 -37.93 -3.32
C ARG A 158 22.29 -37.29 -3.52
N ASN A 159 22.29 -35.96 -3.64
CA ASN A 159 21.09 -35.20 -3.94
C ASN A 159 20.65 -35.48 -5.38
N PRO A 160 19.41 -35.94 -5.64
CA PRO A 160 18.92 -36.15 -6.99
C PRO A 160 18.60 -34.88 -7.76
N TYR A 161 18.50 -33.73 -7.07
CA TYR A 161 18.04 -32.46 -7.63
C TYR A 161 19.20 -31.49 -7.82
N SER A 162 19.21 -30.83 -8.97
CA SER A 162 20.05 -29.63 -9.23
C SER A 162 19.20 -28.38 -9.23
N PHE A 163 19.84 -27.25 -9.02
CA PHE A 163 19.26 -25.92 -9.07
C PHE A 163 20.21 -24.94 -9.77
N ASN A 164 19.83 -23.69 -9.91
CA ASN A 164 20.64 -22.65 -10.54
C ASN A 164 20.71 -21.36 -9.71
N VAL A 165 21.44 -20.36 -10.17
CA VAL A 165 21.62 -19.10 -9.45
C VAL A 165 20.31 -18.29 -9.39
N ALA A 166 19.48 -18.38 -10.43
CA ALA A 166 18.16 -17.74 -10.44
C ALA A 166 17.27 -18.29 -9.34
N ASP A 167 17.29 -19.62 -9.07
CA ASP A 167 16.49 -20.24 -8.00
C ASP A 167 16.92 -19.74 -6.62
N ILE A 168 18.26 -19.65 -6.40
CA ILE A 168 18.79 -19.07 -5.15
C ILE A 168 18.29 -17.63 -4.99
N ALA A 169 18.35 -16.84 -6.05
CA ALA A 169 17.92 -15.43 -6.02
C ALA A 169 16.42 -15.30 -5.79
N ILE A 170 15.59 -16.14 -6.42
CA ILE A 170 14.14 -16.20 -6.18
C ILE A 170 13.85 -16.53 -4.73
N PHE A 171 14.50 -17.57 -4.19
CA PHE A 171 14.33 -18.03 -2.81
C PHE A 171 14.73 -16.94 -1.81
N LEU A 172 15.94 -16.37 -1.95
CA LEU A 172 16.42 -15.32 -1.05
C LEU A 172 15.59 -14.02 -1.19
N GLY A 173 15.16 -13.70 -2.41
CA GLY A 173 14.28 -12.58 -2.69
C GLY A 173 12.92 -12.73 -2.00
N ALA A 174 12.29 -13.90 -2.17
CA ALA A 174 11.01 -14.21 -1.54
C ALA A 174 11.13 -14.21 -0.01
N MET A 175 12.16 -14.89 0.54
CA MET A 175 12.44 -14.89 1.96
C MET A 175 12.64 -13.48 2.51
N GLY A 176 13.42 -12.65 1.83
CA GLY A 176 13.66 -11.26 2.24
C GLY A 176 12.39 -10.40 2.20
N LEU A 177 11.47 -10.66 1.26
CA LEU A 177 10.16 -10.00 1.24
C LEU A 177 9.26 -10.43 2.41
N VAL A 178 9.31 -11.70 2.81
CA VAL A 178 8.54 -12.23 3.94
C VAL A 178 9.12 -11.75 5.28
N LEU A 179 10.43 -11.78 5.44
CA LEU A 179 11.13 -11.44 6.67
C LEU A 179 11.28 -9.91 6.89
N GLN A 180 10.60 -9.09 6.11
CA GLN A 180 10.65 -7.65 6.32
C GLN A 180 10.20 -7.29 7.73
N PRO A 181 11.00 -6.51 8.49
CA PRO A 181 10.51 -5.97 9.74
C PRO A 181 9.29 -5.10 9.48
N PRO A 182 8.24 -5.20 10.30
CA PRO A 182 7.06 -4.37 10.14
C PRO A 182 7.48 -2.90 10.09
N GLU A 183 6.92 -2.17 9.13
CA GLU A 183 7.15 -0.74 9.04
C GLU A 183 6.74 -0.12 10.36
N LYS A 184 7.71 0.45 11.10
CA LYS A 184 7.38 1.28 12.26
C LYS A 184 6.46 2.37 11.73
N GLN A 185 5.16 2.21 11.94
CA GLN A 185 4.22 3.30 11.71
C GLN A 185 4.81 4.49 12.43
N ALA A 186 5.22 5.52 11.67
CA ALA A 186 5.63 6.76 12.29
C ALA A 186 4.52 7.11 13.29
N PRO A 187 4.85 7.37 14.58
CA PRO A 187 3.84 7.65 15.59
C PRO A 187 2.91 8.67 14.94
N ALA A 188 1.64 8.30 14.86
CA ALA A 188 0.61 9.16 14.26
C ALA A 188 0.89 10.54 14.83
N LYS A 189 1.35 11.48 13.97
CA LYS A 189 1.72 12.83 14.41
C LYS A 189 0.64 13.21 15.39
N ALA A 190 0.99 13.30 16.67
CA ALA A 190 0.06 13.49 17.76
C ALA A 190 -0.92 14.52 17.24
N ARG A 191 -2.16 14.07 17.03
CA ARG A 191 -3.23 14.89 16.48
C ARG A 191 -3.15 16.14 17.33
N ARG A 192 -2.60 17.23 16.76
CA ARG A 192 -2.44 18.47 17.50
C ARG A 192 -3.77 18.66 18.18
N GLN A 193 -3.80 18.39 19.49
CA GLN A 193 -4.98 18.72 20.29
C GLN A 193 -5.30 20.15 19.90
N PRO A 194 -6.55 20.44 19.52
CA PRO A 194 -6.93 21.81 19.26
C PRO A 194 -6.44 22.60 20.49
N THR A 195 -5.49 23.48 20.27
CA THR A 195 -5.01 24.34 21.35
C THR A 195 -6.24 24.95 21.96
N LYS A 196 -6.52 24.60 23.23
CA LYS A 196 -7.58 25.22 24.01
C LYS A 196 -7.55 26.70 23.67
N PRO A 197 -8.70 27.32 23.32
CA PRO A 197 -8.71 28.73 23.04
C PRO A 197 -7.98 29.44 24.18
N ARG A 198 -6.93 30.18 23.82
CA ARG A 198 -6.18 30.95 24.81
C ARG A 198 -7.19 31.88 25.46
N GLU A 199 -7.49 31.65 26.75
CA GLU A 199 -8.31 32.56 27.52
C GLU A 199 -7.80 33.99 27.27
N PRO A 200 -8.69 34.94 26.90
CA PRO A 200 -8.25 36.30 26.69
C PRO A 200 -7.60 36.79 27.99
N LYS A 201 -6.35 37.24 27.88
CA LYS A 201 -5.68 37.90 29.03
C LYS A 201 -6.66 38.92 29.60
N PRO A 202 -6.85 39.01 30.93
CA PRO A 202 -7.65 40.03 31.54
C PRO A 202 -7.19 41.40 31.02
N ARG A 203 -8.13 42.14 30.47
CA ARG A 203 -7.88 43.51 30.00
C ARG A 203 -7.42 44.32 31.22
N PRO A 204 -6.39 45.11 31.13
CA PRO A 204 -6.04 46.01 32.22
C PRO A 204 -7.26 46.86 32.60
N ALA A 205 -7.54 46.93 33.90
CA ALA A 205 -8.62 47.75 34.41
C ALA A 205 -8.57 49.15 33.82
N ALA A 206 -9.66 49.57 33.23
CA ALA A 206 -9.81 50.94 32.74
C ALA A 206 -9.67 51.91 33.92
N PRO A 207 -9.04 53.08 33.72
CA PRO A 207 -8.99 54.09 34.76
C PRO A 207 -10.41 54.44 35.25
N PRO A 208 -10.58 54.81 36.55
CA PRO A 208 -11.88 55.12 37.08
C PRO A 208 -12.51 56.34 36.32
N GLU A 209 -13.71 56.14 35.87
CA GLU A 209 -14.50 57.23 35.23
C GLU A 209 -14.74 58.34 36.24
N PRO A 210 -14.69 59.61 35.81
CA PRO A 210 -15.05 60.71 36.69
C PRO A 210 -16.56 60.63 37.09
N PRO A 211 -16.91 61.06 38.30
CA PRO A 211 -18.25 60.93 38.81
C PRO A 211 -19.30 61.66 37.93
N ALA A 212 -20.37 60.92 37.60
CA ALA A 212 -21.45 61.44 36.81
C ALA A 212 -22.17 62.63 37.48
N PRO A 213 -22.61 63.60 36.71
CA PRO A 213 -23.35 64.73 37.28
C PRO A 213 -24.74 64.26 37.78
N THR A 214 -25.11 64.76 38.95
CA THR A 214 -26.37 64.50 39.67
C THR A 214 -27.57 64.82 38.83
N PRO A 215 -28.55 63.90 38.67
CA PRO A 215 -29.76 64.19 37.90
C PRO A 215 -30.73 65.11 38.61
N ALA A 216 -31.28 66.04 37.88
CA ALA A 216 -32.31 66.91 38.34
C ALA A 216 -33.68 66.20 38.55
N PRO A 217 -34.57 66.66 39.45
CA PRO A 217 -35.79 65.96 39.82
C PRO A 217 -36.83 65.98 38.66
N ARG A 218 -37.42 64.78 38.43
CA ARG A 218 -38.50 64.61 37.45
C ARG A 218 -39.84 65.02 38.05
N PRO A 219 -40.72 65.60 37.29
CA PRO A 219 -42.09 65.82 37.68
C PRO A 219 -42.96 64.57 37.55
N ALA A 220 -43.94 64.43 38.45
CA ALA A 220 -44.83 63.30 38.59
C ALA A 220 -45.78 63.15 37.37
N SER A 221 -46.03 61.87 37.02
CA SER A 221 -47.02 61.45 36.06
C SER A 221 -48.17 60.70 36.70
N PRO A 222 -49.38 60.78 36.22
CA PRO A 222 -50.54 60.16 36.84
C PRO A 222 -50.78 58.72 36.40
N ALA A 223 -51.42 57.97 37.29
CA ALA A 223 -51.88 56.63 37.18
C ALA A 223 -52.89 56.33 36.08
N ARG A 224 -52.85 55.21 35.46
CA ARG A 224 -54.04 54.57 34.87
C ARG A 224 -53.91 53.03 34.85
N THR A 225 -54.67 52.38 35.72
CA THR A 225 -55.68 51.33 35.63
C THR A 225 -55.39 50.09 34.75
N ALA A 226 -55.42 48.94 35.42
CA ALA A 226 -55.78 47.65 34.88
C ALA A 226 -57.27 47.60 34.47
N PRO A 227 -57.76 46.62 33.68
CA PRO A 227 -57.90 45.21 34.12
C PRO A 227 -57.96 44.15 32.97
N VAL A 228 -57.98 42.90 33.39
CA VAL A 228 -58.90 41.75 33.16
C VAL A 228 -58.60 40.72 32.05
N ASP A 229 -58.40 39.54 32.51
CA ASP A 229 -58.86 38.19 32.13
C ASP A 229 -59.02 37.78 30.66
N GLY A 230 -58.58 36.55 30.41
CA GLY A 230 -58.99 35.74 29.26
C GLY A 230 -58.36 34.38 29.18
N LYS A 231 -59.02 33.44 29.80
CA LYS A 231 -58.85 31.96 29.70
C LYS A 231 -58.76 31.47 28.24
N GLY A 232 -58.08 30.34 28.02
CA GLY A 232 -58.28 29.53 26.85
C GLY A 232 -57.30 28.39 26.70
N GLN A 233 -57.65 27.28 27.21
CA GLN A 233 -57.28 25.90 26.96
C GLN A 233 -57.02 25.58 25.46
N GLY A 234 -56.17 24.62 25.19
CA GLY A 234 -56.01 23.99 23.88
C GLY A 234 -54.91 22.95 23.87
N GLU A 235 -55.20 21.85 24.47
CA GLU A 235 -54.52 20.53 24.34
C GLU A 235 -54.68 20.04 22.89
N LEU A 236 -53.61 19.63 22.25
CA LEU A 236 -53.72 18.79 21.06
C LEU A 236 -52.53 17.78 21.05
N MET A 237 -52.89 16.57 21.37
CA MET A 237 -52.18 15.34 21.01
C MET A 237 -52.08 15.21 19.49
N LEU A 238 -50.97 14.74 19.00
CA LEU A 238 -50.85 14.05 17.68
C LEU A 238 -49.81 12.95 17.81
N GLU A 239 -50.26 11.83 17.94
CA GLU A 239 -50.26 10.50 17.27
C GLU A 239 -49.03 10.20 16.40
N GLU A 240 -48.24 9.16 16.82
CA GLU A 240 -47.27 8.41 16.03
C GLU A 240 -47.99 7.52 15.01
N PRO A 241 -47.44 7.38 13.77
CA PRO A 241 -47.90 6.33 12.85
C PRO A 241 -47.03 5.04 12.98
N PRO A 242 -47.59 3.87 12.58
CA PRO A 242 -47.11 2.54 12.92
C PRO A 242 -45.99 2.02 12.03
N ARG A 243 -45.23 1.08 12.62
CA ARG A 243 -44.18 0.31 11.93
C ARG A 243 -44.83 -0.77 11.06
N ASP A 244 -44.42 -0.80 9.79
CA ASP A 244 -44.67 -1.88 8.85
C ASP A 244 -43.66 -3.02 9.04
N ASP A 245 -44.11 -4.12 9.59
CA ASP A 245 -43.50 -5.44 9.53
C ASP A 245 -43.83 -6.08 8.17
N LYS A 246 -42.82 -6.46 7.40
CA LYS A 246 -42.98 -7.31 6.25
C LYS A 246 -42.06 -8.53 6.33
N PRO A 247 -42.61 -9.74 6.08
CA PRO A 247 -41.95 -11.00 6.38
C PRO A 247 -40.91 -11.41 5.31
N ARG A 248 -39.92 -12.18 5.78
CA ARG A 248 -38.89 -12.85 4.97
C ARG A 248 -39.54 -14.00 4.19
N ASP A 249 -39.40 -13.99 2.89
CA ASP A 249 -39.60 -15.16 2.04
C ASP A 249 -38.24 -15.86 1.80
N GLU A 250 -38.18 -17.10 2.25
CA GLU A 250 -37.20 -18.09 1.81
C GLU A 250 -37.62 -18.63 0.42
N PRO A 251 -36.67 -18.92 -0.47
CA PRO A 251 -36.96 -19.85 -1.55
C PRO A 251 -36.32 -21.21 -1.28
N GLY A 252 -37.18 -22.18 -1.34
CA GLY A 252 -36.92 -23.60 -1.23
C GLY A 252 -36.01 -24.18 -2.28
N ASN A 253 -35.41 -25.23 -1.82
CA ASN A 253 -34.77 -26.35 -2.42
C ASN A 253 -35.60 -26.95 -3.58
N SER A 254 -35.01 -27.20 -4.72
CA SER A 254 -35.26 -28.44 -5.50
C SER A 254 -34.30 -28.63 -6.70
N ARG A 255 -33.65 -29.79 -6.65
CA ARG A 255 -33.05 -30.65 -7.67
C ARG A 255 -31.67 -30.30 -8.23
#